data_73e7ddccfc84e1b3e815c510074bb347
#
_entry.id   73e7ddccfc84e1b3e815c510074bb347
#
_cell.length_a   1.000
_cell.length_b   1.000
_cell.length_c   1.000
_cell.angle_alpha   90.00
_cell.angle_beta   90.00
_cell.angle_gamma   90.00
#
_symmetry.space_group_name_H-M   'P 1'
#
loop_
_entity.id
_entity.type
_entity.pdbx_description
1 polymer ?
#
loop_
_entity_poly.entity_id
_entity_poly.type
_entity_poly.pdbx_seq_one_letter_code
_entity_poly.pdbx_strand_id
1 'polypeptide(L)'
;MGYTFIRKIVFVLATLLLSLKGVSQPYVDIVNTSAQSLQSNYKDALNSKNTTTDYFLNLTIPLVLDSQNTFIVRFYGENLQSTIKNDLYTQTYNLYSTLLPIGLQHETKNRKWKFMGLVMPKLSSDFKAKISSYDLQVGGYGLATYALNKKLKIKAGLFYNREFFGNFFVPLFSIDWDATDRLKLYGVLPTTYRIEYALVKQKLYAGLAFKSYTRSYRLSDANHDYVKNVELQTKAFLDVYIKKKFVLFAEFGRTIGYSPLAYLYQTKTEAQYIPIYTKIQDAFFFNVGLALRIRNDFK
;
A
#
# COMPACT_ATOMS: atom_id res chain seq x y z
N MET A 1 -2.32 36.76 1.13
CA MET A 1 -1.59 35.75 0.33
C MET A 1 -2.15 34.33 0.44
N GLY A 2 -2.72 33.89 1.56
CA GLY A 2 -3.26 32.53 1.74
C GLY A 2 -4.53 32.19 0.93
N TYR A 3 -5.42 33.13 0.74
CA TYR A 3 -6.73 32.87 0.08
C TYR A 3 -6.63 32.55 -1.42
N THR A 4 -5.68 33.17 -2.12
CA THR A 4 -5.41 32.92 -3.55
C THR A 4 -4.72 31.56 -3.76
N PHE A 5 -3.91 31.12 -2.83
CA PHE A 5 -3.24 29.83 -2.88
C PHE A 5 -4.24 28.66 -2.67
N ILE A 6 -5.12 28.79 -1.68
CA ILE A 6 -6.19 27.82 -1.42
C ILE A 6 -7.17 27.73 -2.62
N ARG A 7 -7.53 28.86 -3.24
CA ARG A 7 -8.38 28.89 -4.44
C ARG A 7 -7.73 28.20 -5.63
N LYS A 8 -6.42 28.34 -5.83
CA LYS A 8 -5.67 27.64 -6.88
C LYS A 8 -5.62 26.14 -6.62
N ILE A 9 -5.40 25.71 -5.37
CA ILE A 9 -5.43 24.28 -5.00
C ILE A 9 -6.83 23.68 -5.20
N VAL A 10 -7.88 24.39 -4.79
CA VAL A 10 -9.26 23.94 -4.98
C VAL A 10 -9.63 23.89 -6.47
N PHE A 11 -9.16 24.84 -7.29
CA PHE A 11 -9.40 24.85 -8.72
C PHE A 11 -8.64 23.73 -9.44
N VAL A 12 -7.39 23.46 -9.07
CA VAL A 12 -6.60 22.31 -9.57
C VAL A 12 -7.24 20.98 -9.15
N LEU A 13 -7.69 20.86 -7.91
CA LEU A 13 -8.46 19.70 -7.45
C LEU A 13 -9.80 19.54 -8.19
N ALA A 14 -10.49 20.63 -8.49
CA ALA A 14 -11.77 20.58 -9.21
C ALA A 14 -11.59 20.20 -10.69
N THR A 15 -10.56 20.70 -11.36
CA THR A 15 -10.22 20.30 -12.74
C THR A 15 -9.72 18.87 -12.84
N LEU A 16 -8.96 18.38 -11.86
CA LEU A 16 -8.55 16.98 -11.70
C LEU A 16 -9.76 16.04 -11.57
N LEU A 17 -10.83 16.49 -10.93
CA LEU A 17 -12.02 15.67 -10.69
C LEU A 17 -12.86 15.40 -11.95
N LEU A 18 -12.71 16.20 -13.00
CA LEU A 18 -13.49 16.10 -14.24
C LEU A 18 -12.92 15.16 -15.30
N SER A 19 -11.67 14.71 -15.14
CA SER A 19 -10.91 14.01 -16.20
C SER A 19 -10.66 12.51 -15.98
N LEU A 20 -11.15 11.91 -14.91
CA LEU A 20 -10.85 10.51 -14.55
C LEU A 20 -11.69 9.44 -15.30
N LYS A 21 -11.88 9.60 -16.60
CA LYS A 21 -12.51 8.56 -17.43
C LYS A 21 -11.45 7.59 -17.96
N GLY A 22 -11.11 6.57 -17.22
CA GLY A 22 -10.18 5.57 -17.78
C GLY A 22 -9.43 4.70 -16.78
N VAL A 23 -9.79 4.76 -15.50
CA VAL A 23 -9.15 3.91 -14.48
C VAL A 23 -9.69 2.48 -14.60
N SER A 24 -8.79 1.50 -14.59
CA SER A 24 -9.11 0.07 -14.69
C SER A 24 -9.86 -0.45 -13.45
N GLN A 25 -9.57 0.12 -12.29
CA GLN A 25 -10.23 -0.19 -11.03
C GLN A 25 -11.52 0.64 -10.85
N PRO A 26 -12.49 0.19 -10.04
CA PRO A 26 -13.76 0.91 -9.85
C PRO A 26 -13.57 2.28 -9.21
N TYR A 27 -12.44 2.54 -8.56
CA TYR A 27 -12.16 3.82 -7.92
C TYR A 27 -10.66 4.16 -7.86
N VAL A 28 -10.38 5.42 -7.54
CA VAL A 28 -9.07 5.96 -7.16
C VAL A 28 -9.19 6.69 -5.84
N ASP A 29 -8.33 6.37 -4.89
CA ASP A 29 -8.17 7.17 -3.68
C ASP A 29 -7.21 8.32 -3.97
N ILE A 30 -7.74 9.55 -3.95
CA ILE A 30 -6.95 10.78 -4.07
C ILE A 30 -6.16 10.99 -2.77
N VAL A 31 -6.84 10.80 -1.64
CA VAL A 31 -6.25 10.78 -0.31
C VAL A 31 -6.79 9.55 0.42
N ASN A 32 -5.92 8.85 1.11
CA ASN A 32 -6.30 7.76 1.99
C ASN A 32 -5.40 7.80 3.22
N THR A 33 -5.98 7.79 4.39
CA THR A 33 -5.25 7.69 5.66
C THR A 33 -5.90 6.64 6.54
N SER A 34 -5.09 5.86 7.24
CA SER A 34 -5.57 4.83 8.15
C SER A 34 -4.61 4.54 9.28
N ALA A 35 -5.16 3.94 10.33
CA ALA A 35 -4.43 3.38 11.46
C ALA A 35 -4.80 1.91 11.63
N GLN A 36 -3.78 1.06 11.65
CA GLN A 36 -3.90 -0.38 11.87
C GLN A 36 -3.29 -0.74 13.21
N SER A 37 -3.94 -1.60 13.97
CA SER A 37 -3.39 -2.19 15.19
C SER A 37 -3.40 -3.71 15.09
N LEU A 38 -2.29 -4.32 15.50
CA LEU A 38 -2.05 -5.76 15.47
C LEU A 38 -1.36 -6.17 16.77
N GLN A 39 -1.80 -7.27 17.35
CA GLN A 39 -1.15 -7.87 18.51
C GLN A 39 -0.88 -9.35 18.23
N SER A 40 0.37 -9.77 18.40
CA SER A 40 0.82 -11.14 18.20
C SER A 40 1.61 -11.65 19.41
N ASN A 41 1.63 -12.97 19.59
CA ASN A 41 2.43 -13.64 20.60
C ASN A 41 3.58 -14.39 19.94
N TYR A 42 4.67 -14.58 20.67
CA TYR A 42 5.77 -15.44 20.24
C TYR A 42 5.48 -16.89 20.63
N LYS A 43 5.76 -17.85 19.73
CA LYS A 43 5.53 -19.29 20.01
C LYS A 43 6.57 -19.86 20.95
N ASP A 44 7.79 -19.35 20.84
CA ASP A 44 8.99 -19.92 21.49
C ASP A 44 9.39 -19.16 22.77
N ALA A 45 8.61 -18.18 23.18
CA ALA A 45 8.87 -17.38 24.38
C ALA A 45 7.58 -17.12 25.15
N LEU A 46 7.43 -17.83 26.26
CA LEU A 46 6.34 -17.60 27.22
C LEU A 46 6.32 -16.12 27.63
N ASN A 47 5.13 -15.52 27.68
CA ASN A 47 4.88 -14.13 28.05
C ASN A 47 5.44 -13.04 27.09
N SER A 48 5.90 -13.41 25.91
CA SER A 48 6.38 -12.43 24.95
C SER A 48 5.29 -12.01 23.96
N LYS A 49 5.06 -10.69 23.86
CA LYS A 49 4.04 -10.07 23.02
C LYS A 49 4.69 -9.05 22.09
N ASN A 50 4.19 -8.97 20.89
CA ASN A 50 4.46 -7.87 19.96
C ASN A 50 3.18 -7.10 19.67
N THR A 51 3.18 -5.81 19.96
CA THR A 51 2.10 -4.90 19.59
C THR A 51 2.61 -3.98 18.50
N THR A 52 1.95 -4.00 17.36
CA THR A 52 2.30 -3.14 16.23
C THR A 52 1.15 -2.20 15.93
N THR A 53 1.46 -0.92 15.80
CA THR A 53 0.56 0.10 15.28
C THR A 53 1.17 0.70 14.04
N ASP A 54 0.40 0.78 12.95
CA ASP A 54 0.87 1.23 11.66
C ASP A 54 -0.04 2.34 11.13
N TYR A 55 0.52 3.52 10.87
CA TYR A 55 -0.17 4.68 10.34
C TYR A 55 0.20 4.88 8.89
N PHE A 56 -0.80 5.00 8.02
CA PHE A 56 -0.62 5.20 6.60
C PHE A 56 -1.20 6.52 6.11
N LEU A 57 -0.48 7.16 5.20
CA LEU A 57 -0.97 8.26 4.38
C LEU A 57 -0.64 7.98 2.92
N ASN A 58 -1.65 7.94 2.08
CA ASN A 58 -1.49 7.74 0.64
C ASN A 58 -2.15 8.89 -0.10
N LEU A 59 -1.41 9.48 -1.04
CA LEU A 59 -1.89 10.51 -1.96
C LEU A 59 -1.71 10.01 -3.39
N THR A 60 -2.68 10.25 -4.26
CA THR A 60 -2.56 9.94 -5.69
C THR A 60 -3.02 11.15 -6.49
N ILE A 61 -2.14 11.67 -7.32
CA ILE A 61 -2.40 12.82 -8.19
C ILE A 61 -2.25 12.37 -9.65
N PRO A 62 -3.34 12.02 -10.32
CA PRO A 62 -3.33 11.74 -11.75
C PRO A 62 -3.44 13.05 -12.53
N LEU A 63 -2.42 13.39 -13.31
CA LEU A 63 -2.40 14.56 -14.18
C LEU A 63 -2.68 14.08 -15.62
N VAL A 64 -3.87 14.33 -16.12
CA VAL A 64 -4.26 13.96 -17.49
C VAL A 64 -3.55 14.92 -18.45
N LEU A 65 -2.66 14.38 -19.28
CA LEU A 65 -1.91 15.13 -20.28
C LEU A 65 -2.74 15.27 -21.58
N ASP A 66 -3.36 14.17 -21.98
CA ASP A 66 -4.25 14.11 -23.14
C ASP A 66 -5.25 12.94 -23.02
N SER A 67 -5.96 12.60 -24.09
CA SER A 67 -6.97 11.53 -24.10
C SER A 67 -6.42 10.11 -23.90
N GLN A 68 -5.10 9.92 -24.04
CA GLN A 68 -4.41 8.63 -23.94
C GLN A 68 -3.39 8.59 -22.81
N ASN A 69 -2.84 9.74 -22.40
CA ASN A 69 -1.70 9.83 -21.51
C ASN A 69 -2.07 10.48 -20.18
N THR A 70 -1.68 9.85 -19.09
CA THR A 70 -1.83 10.37 -17.72
C THR A 70 -0.50 10.27 -17.01
N PHE A 71 0.00 11.39 -16.52
CA PHE A 71 1.13 11.41 -15.60
C PHE A 71 0.65 11.16 -14.18
N ILE A 72 1.30 10.26 -13.47
CA ILE A 72 0.88 9.82 -12.14
C ILE A 72 1.97 10.17 -11.15
N VAL A 73 1.60 10.90 -10.10
CA VAL A 73 2.42 11.10 -8.91
C VAL A 73 1.68 10.50 -7.73
N ARG A 74 2.36 9.64 -6.97
CA ARG A 74 1.83 9.09 -5.73
C ARG A 74 2.78 9.40 -4.59
N PHE A 75 2.25 9.45 -3.40
CA PHE A 75 3.00 9.55 -2.16
C PHE A 75 2.44 8.50 -1.20
N TYR A 76 3.32 7.71 -0.62
CA TYR A 76 2.99 6.80 0.47
C TYR A 76 3.87 7.15 1.65
N GLY A 77 3.24 7.54 2.75
CA GLY A 77 3.88 7.73 4.04
C GLY A 77 3.44 6.64 5.00
N GLU A 78 4.37 6.15 5.79
CA GLU A 78 4.14 5.12 6.79
C GLU A 78 4.90 5.43 8.07
N ASN A 79 4.26 5.21 9.21
CA ASN A 79 4.89 5.16 10.52
C ASN A 79 4.48 3.85 11.18
N LEU A 80 5.44 2.93 11.29
CA LEU A 80 5.28 1.63 11.94
C LEU A 80 5.89 1.70 13.34
N GLN A 81 5.06 1.57 14.35
CA GLN A 81 5.48 1.44 15.75
C GLN A 81 5.33 0.00 16.18
N SER A 82 6.41 -0.63 16.62
CA SER A 82 6.41 -2.02 17.09
C SER A 82 7.02 -2.11 18.46
N THR A 83 6.25 -2.59 19.43
CA THR A 83 6.71 -2.80 20.81
C THR A 83 6.76 -4.29 21.11
N ILE A 84 7.96 -4.77 21.36
CA ILE A 84 8.24 -6.13 21.82
C ILE A 84 8.38 -6.08 23.32
N LYS A 85 7.57 -6.84 24.02
CA LYS A 85 7.59 -6.95 25.48
C LYS A 85 7.74 -8.42 25.89
N ASN A 86 8.67 -8.69 26.77
CA ASN A 86 8.79 -9.98 27.48
C ASN A 86 9.07 -9.71 28.97
N ASP A 87 9.31 -10.77 29.74
CA ASP A 87 9.57 -10.64 31.19
C ASP A 87 10.87 -9.92 31.54
N LEU A 88 11.82 -9.80 30.58
CA LEU A 88 13.16 -9.25 30.79
C LEU A 88 13.29 -7.82 30.29
N TYR A 89 12.61 -7.46 29.19
CA TYR A 89 12.75 -6.14 28.56
C TYR A 89 11.49 -5.71 27.80
N THR A 90 11.41 -4.42 27.55
CA THR A 90 10.47 -3.81 26.60
C THR A 90 11.26 -2.99 25.60
N GLN A 91 11.14 -3.28 24.32
CA GLN A 91 11.82 -2.59 23.22
C GLN A 91 10.78 -2.04 22.25
N THR A 92 10.86 -0.75 21.95
CA THR A 92 10.00 -0.08 20.96
C THR A 92 10.83 0.37 19.76
N TYR A 93 10.37 0.03 18.57
CA TYR A 93 10.88 0.49 17.29
C TYR A 93 9.87 1.47 16.69
N ASN A 94 10.36 2.66 16.31
CA ASN A 94 9.61 3.62 15.51
C ASN A 94 10.29 3.69 14.15
N LEU A 95 9.60 3.21 13.12
CA LEU A 95 10.12 3.06 11.78
C LEU A 95 9.26 3.87 10.82
N TYR A 96 9.91 4.52 9.87
CA TYR A 96 9.25 5.40 8.93
C TYR A 96 9.61 5.01 7.50
N SER A 97 8.66 5.11 6.60
CA SER A 97 8.88 4.91 5.17
C SER A 97 8.15 5.98 4.37
N THR A 98 8.83 6.52 3.38
CA THR A 98 8.26 7.42 2.39
C THR A 98 8.58 6.90 1.01
N LEU A 99 7.55 6.65 0.19
CA LEU A 99 7.67 6.17 -1.17
C LEU A 99 6.99 7.16 -2.11
N LEU A 100 7.67 7.52 -3.20
CA LEU A 100 7.19 8.50 -4.18
C LEU A 100 7.15 7.88 -5.61
N PRO A 101 6.15 7.06 -5.96
CA PRO A 101 5.97 6.54 -7.30
C PRO A 101 5.62 7.66 -8.28
N ILE A 102 6.41 7.80 -9.35
CA ILE A 102 6.22 8.81 -10.40
C ILE A 102 6.33 8.12 -11.75
N GLY A 103 5.44 8.41 -12.67
CA GLY A 103 5.52 7.86 -14.03
C GLY A 103 4.31 8.12 -14.89
N LEU A 104 4.16 7.31 -15.92
CA LEU A 104 3.19 7.49 -16.98
C LEU A 104 2.26 6.29 -17.10
N GLN A 105 1.01 6.58 -17.43
CA GLN A 105 0.03 5.65 -17.91
C GLN A 105 -0.36 6.04 -19.33
N HIS A 106 -0.30 5.08 -20.26
CA HIS A 106 -0.73 5.23 -21.64
C HIS A 106 -1.90 4.29 -21.92
N GLU A 107 -2.98 4.79 -22.54
CA GLU A 107 -4.10 4.01 -23.02
C GLU A 107 -4.20 4.10 -24.55
N THR A 108 -4.26 2.98 -25.26
CA THR A 108 -4.36 2.96 -26.71
C THR A 108 -5.71 3.59 -27.18
N LYS A 109 -5.75 4.14 -28.42
CA LYS A 109 -6.94 4.80 -28.99
C LYS A 109 -8.19 3.89 -28.96
N ASN A 110 -8.01 2.59 -29.21
CA ASN A 110 -9.11 1.61 -29.14
C ASN A 110 -9.47 1.17 -27.71
N ARG A 111 -8.79 1.71 -26.68
CA ARG A 111 -8.96 1.43 -25.24
C ARG A 111 -8.84 -0.06 -24.87
N LYS A 112 -8.23 -0.88 -25.73
CA LYS A 112 -7.98 -2.29 -25.43
C LYS A 112 -6.76 -2.49 -24.54
N TRP A 113 -5.71 -1.70 -24.75
CA TRP A 113 -4.47 -1.78 -23.97
C TRP A 113 -4.26 -0.54 -23.11
N LYS A 114 -3.78 -0.79 -21.91
CA LYS A 114 -3.30 0.24 -21.00
C LYS A 114 -1.96 -0.20 -20.42
N PHE A 115 -0.96 0.65 -20.51
CA PHE A 115 0.37 0.44 -19.97
C PHE A 115 0.64 1.46 -18.87
N MET A 116 1.26 1.03 -17.78
CA MET A 116 1.69 1.89 -16.68
C MET A 116 3.15 1.58 -16.35
N GLY A 117 3.98 2.61 -16.27
CA GLY A 117 5.36 2.53 -15.83
C GLY A 117 5.64 3.58 -14.76
N LEU A 118 6.18 3.17 -13.61
CA LEU A 118 6.50 4.06 -12.50
C LEU A 118 7.93 3.80 -12.03
N VAL A 119 8.67 4.86 -11.72
CA VAL A 119 9.90 4.83 -10.90
C VAL A 119 9.50 5.14 -9.47
N MET A 120 10.13 4.49 -8.51
CA MET A 120 9.67 4.44 -7.13
C MET A 120 10.83 4.69 -6.14
N PRO A 121 11.32 5.94 -6.00
CA PRO A 121 12.25 6.27 -4.93
C PRO A 121 11.57 6.13 -3.57
N LYS A 122 12.30 5.54 -2.61
CA LYS A 122 11.82 5.23 -1.27
C LYS A 122 12.92 5.59 -0.25
N LEU A 123 12.53 6.26 0.82
CA LEU A 123 13.33 6.45 2.03
C LEU A 123 12.71 5.64 3.15
N SER A 124 13.51 4.84 3.85
CA SER A 124 12.98 3.94 4.87
C SER A 124 14.00 3.71 5.98
N SER A 125 13.71 4.21 7.20
CA SER A 125 14.64 4.17 8.32
C SER A 125 13.92 4.41 9.65
N ASP A 126 14.65 4.29 10.77
CA ASP A 126 14.23 4.81 12.08
C ASP A 126 14.49 6.31 12.21
N PHE A 127 15.22 6.93 11.29
CA PHE A 127 15.59 8.36 11.21
C PHE A 127 16.16 8.95 12.53
N LYS A 128 16.82 8.14 13.35
CA LYS A 128 17.50 8.62 14.56
C LYS A 128 18.80 9.36 14.25
N ALA A 129 19.40 9.11 13.08
CA ALA A 129 20.55 9.83 12.56
C ALA A 129 20.18 10.67 11.35
N LYS A 130 21.15 11.48 10.84
CA LYS A 130 20.97 12.27 9.62
C LYS A 130 20.68 11.37 8.43
N ILE A 131 19.67 11.75 7.62
CA ILE A 131 19.33 11.06 6.37
C ILE A 131 20.54 11.00 5.44
N SER A 132 20.80 9.85 4.89
CA SER A 132 21.91 9.56 3.99
C SER A 132 21.48 8.75 2.79
N SER A 133 22.40 8.54 1.84
CA SER A 133 22.16 7.66 0.69
C SER A 133 21.91 6.20 1.08
N TYR A 134 22.29 5.79 2.27
CA TYR A 134 22.01 4.46 2.81
C TYR A 134 20.53 4.23 3.15
N ASP A 135 19.76 5.30 3.37
CA ASP A 135 18.32 5.22 3.63
C ASP A 135 17.50 5.13 2.34
N LEU A 136 18.16 5.39 1.18
CA LEU A 136 17.51 5.46 -0.13
C LEU A 136 17.45 4.07 -0.80
N GLN A 137 16.25 3.72 -1.22
CA GLN A 137 15.96 2.59 -2.08
C GLN A 137 15.32 3.09 -3.37
N VAL A 138 15.52 2.38 -4.49
CA VAL A 138 14.90 2.72 -5.77
C VAL A 138 14.27 1.48 -6.35
N GLY A 139 13.01 1.60 -6.72
CA GLY A 139 12.24 0.56 -7.36
C GLY A 139 11.60 1.00 -8.66
N GLY A 140 10.86 0.07 -9.25
CA GLY A 140 10.08 0.28 -10.46
C GLY A 140 8.84 -0.61 -10.50
N TYR A 141 7.84 -0.14 -11.21
CA TYR A 141 6.58 -0.84 -11.41
C TYR A 141 6.17 -0.73 -12.87
N GLY A 142 5.94 -1.85 -13.52
CA GLY A 142 5.43 -1.93 -14.87
C GLY A 142 4.20 -2.82 -14.93
N LEU A 143 3.11 -2.35 -15.56
CA LEU A 143 1.87 -3.11 -15.67
C LEU A 143 1.23 -2.88 -17.04
N ALA A 144 0.95 -3.96 -17.75
CA ALA A 144 0.09 -3.99 -18.92
C ALA A 144 -1.31 -4.51 -18.54
N THR A 145 -2.34 -3.84 -19.02
CA THR A 145 -3.75 -4.24 -18.84
C THR A 145 -4.38 -4.41 -20.21
N TYR A 146 -5.01 -5.54 -20.45
CA TYR A 146 -5.77 -5.83 -21.66
C TYR A 146 -7.25 -5.99 -21.36
N ALA A 147 -8.11 -5.21 -22.03
CA ALA A 147 -9.55 -5.29 -21.92
C ALA A 147 -10.08 -6.37 -22.89
N LEU A 148 -10.45 -7.52 -22.37
CA LEU A 148 -11.13 -8.58 -23.11
C LEU A 148 -12.52 -8.11 -23.58
N ASN A 149 -13.23 -7.43 -22.69
CA ASN A 149 -14.50 -6.77 -22.94
C ASN A 149 -14.72 -5.64 -21.93
N LYS A 150 -15.92 -5.03 -21.91
CA LYS A 150 -16.25 -3.92 -21.00
C LYS A 150 -16.23 -4.31 -19.51
N LYS A 151 -16.42 -5.60 -19.19
CA LYS A 151 -16.53 -6.11 -17.81
C LYS A 151 -15.29 -6.87 -17.34
N LEU A 152 -14.43 -7.32 -18.26
CA LEU A 152 -13.33 -8.22 -17.94
C LEU A 152 -12.01 -7.70 -18.52
N LYS A 153 -11.02 -7.54 -17.65
CA LYS A 153 -9.66 -7.12 -17.99
C LYS A 153 -8.66 -8.07 -17.35
N ILE A 154 -7.59 -8.37 -18.06
CA ILE A 154 -6.44 -9.11 -17.54
C ILE A 154 -5.24 -8.17 -17.41
N LYS A 155 -4.38 -8.47 -16.46
CA LYS A 155 -3.19 -7.68 -16.18
C LYS A 155 -1.98 -8.57 -16.02
N ALA A 156 -0.84 -8.10 -16.53
CA ALA A 156 0.46 -8.73 -16.31
C ALA A 156 1.52 -7.64 -16.15
N GLY A 157 2.53 -7.90 -15.34
CA GLY A 157 3.56 -6.90 -15.09
C GLY A 157 4.68 -7.38 -14.18
N LEU A 158 5.48 -6.43 -13.74
CA LEU A 158 6.61 -6.67 -12.86
C LEU A 158 6.73 -5.51 -11.86
N PHE A 159 6.97 -5.85 -10.62
CA PHE A 159 7.45 -4.96 -9.58
C PHE A 159 8.89 -5.30 -9.26
N TYR A 160 9.71 -4.28 -9.13
CA TYR A 160 11.09 -4.37 -8.68
C TYR A 160 11.35 -3.36 -7.59
N ASN A 161 12.07 -3.75 -6.55
CA ASN A 161 12.65 -2.82 -5.59
C ASN A 161 14.02 -3.30 -5.14
N ARG A 162 14.94 -2.36 -4.95
CA ARG A 162 16.20 -2.62 -4.26
C ARG A 162 15.96 -2.43 -2.77
N GLU A 163 15.57 -3.50 -2.09
CA GLU A 163 15.41 -3.53 -0.63
C GLU A 163 16.76 -3.65 0.07
N PHE A 164 16.83 -3.38 1.39
CA PHE A 164 18.08 -3.51 2.14
C PHE A 164 18.62 -4.95 2.17
N PHE A 165 17.74 -5.93 2.04
CA PHE A 165 18.11 -7.35 1.91
C PHE A 165 18.48 -7.78 0.49
N GLY A 166 18.51 -6.88 -0.48
CA GLY A 166 18.89 -7.15 -1.87
C GLY A 166 17.79 -6.84 -2.90
N ASN A 167 18.03 -7.29 -4.12
CA ASN A 167 17.10 -7.11 -5.23
C ASN A 167 15.84 -7.96 -5.02
N PHE A 168 14.68 -7.31 -5.12
CA PHE A 168 13.38 -7.93 -4.90
C PHE A 168 12.50 -7.78 -6.12
N PHE A 169 12.22 -8.89 -6.80
CA PHE A 169 11.37 -8.96 -7.99
C PHE A 169 10.07 -9.68 -7.68
N VAL A 170 8.96 -9.12 -8.15
CA VAL A 170 7.64 -9.72 -7.99
C VAL A 170 6.91 -9.69 -9.33
N PRO A 171 6.65 -10.86 -9.95
CA PRO A 171 5.75 -10.92 -11.09
C PRO A 171 4.33 -10.53 -10.66
N LEU A 172 3.69 -9.75 -11.51
CA LEU A 172 2.35 -9.23 -11.26
C LEU A 172 1.37 -9.82 -12.27
N PHE A 173 0.23 -10.25 -11.77
CA PHE A 173 -0.88 -10.72 -12.61
C PHE A 173 -2.22 -10.42 -11.95
N SER A 174 -3.26 -10.26 -12.74
CA SER A 174 -4.59 -10.02 -12.19
C SER A 174 -5.68 -10.15 -13.22
N ILE A 175 -6.89 -10.27 -12.69
CA ILE A 175 -8.14 -10.16 -13.43
C ILE A 175 -8.99 -9.11 -12.72
N ASP A 176 -9.39 -8.04 -13.45
CA ASP A 176 -10.45 -7.15 -12.98
C ASP A 176 -11.75 -7.58 -13.63
N TRP A 177 -12.76 -7.90 -12.85
CA TRP A 177 -14.02 -8.43 -13.32
C TRP A 177 -15.22 -7.75 -12.65
N ASP A 178 -16.02 -7.08 -13.45
CA ASP A 178 -17.35 -6.61 -13.08
C ASP A 178 -18.35 -7.76 -13.24
N ALA A 179 -18.33 -8.73 -12.29
CA ALA A 179 -19.13 -9.96 -12.38
C ALA A 179 -20.64 -9.67 -12.46
N THR A 180 -21.09 -8.73 -11.64
CA THR A 180 -22.45 -8.18 -11.68
C THR A 180 -22.43 -6.68 -11.46
N ASP A 181 -23.60 -6.02 -11.50
CA ASP A 181 -23.72 -4.61 -11.14
C ASP A 181 -23.40 -4.31 -9.66
N ARG A 182 -23.30 -5.34 -8.83
CA ARG A 182 -23.01 -5.23 -7.39
C ARG A 182 -21.68 -5.88 -7.00
N LEU A 183 -21.24 -6.91 -7.74
CA LEU A 183 -20.06 -7.71 -7.42
C LEU A 183 -18.91 -7.38 -8.37
N LYS A 184 -17.81 -6.93 -7.81
CA LYS A 184 -16.57 -6.59 -8.52
C LYS A 184 -15.37 -7.26 -7.89
N LEU A 185 -14.47 -7.76 -8.74
CA LEU A 185 -13.20 -8.33 -8.37
C LEU A 185 -12.09 -7.53 -9.05
N TYR A 186 -11.11 -7.06 -8.29
CA TYR A 186 -10.04 -6.22 -8.84
C TYR A 186 -8.82 -6.14 -7.93
N GLY A 187 -7.69 -5.78 -8.52
CA GLY A 187 -6.44 -5.60 -7.79
C GLY A 187 -5.24 -5.91 -8.67
N VAL A 188 -4.14 -6.33 -8.03
CA VAL A 188 -2.93 -6.84 -8.66
C VAL A 188 -2.28 -7.84 -7.70
N LEU A 189 -2.29 -9.12 -8.05
CA LEU A 189 -1.64 -10.17 -7.26
C LEU A 189 -0.13 -10.19 -7.54
N PRO A 190 0.70 -10.52 -6.53
CA PRO A 190 0.35 -10.88 -5.16
C PRO A 190 0.27 -9.67 -4.21
N THR A 191 0.25 -8.42 -4.68
CA THR A 191 0.34 -7.23 -3.84
C THR A 191 -0.96 -6.89 -3.14
N THR A 192 -2.08 -6.84 -3.89
CA THR A 192 -3.40 -6.55 -3.31
C THR A 192 -4.51 -7.07 -4.22
N TYR A 193 -5.58 -7.58 -3.64
CA TYR A 193 -6.78 -7.99 -4.35
C TYR A 193 -8.03 -7.76 -3.52
N ARG A 194 -9.13 -7.38 -4.16
CA ARG A 194 -10.41 -7.11 -3.50
C ARG A 194 -11.55 -7.81 -4.23
N ILE A 195 -12.45 -8.39 -3.45
CA ILE A 195 -13.76 -8.87 -3.86
C ILE A 195 -14.76 -7.96 -3.17
N GLU A 196 -15.39 -7.07 -3.92
CA GLU A 196 -16.25 -6.02 -3.40
C GLU A 196 -17.70 -6.27 -3.79
N TYR A 197 -18.61 -6.18 -2.82
CA TYR A 197 -20.05 -6.24 -3.02
C TYR A 197 -20.73 -4.95 -2.58
N ALA A 198 -21.55 -4.35 -3.46
CA ALA A 198 -22.36 -3.18 -3.14
C ALA A 198 -23.61 -3.59 -2.37
N LEU A 199 -23.58 -3.51 -1.03
CA LEU A 199 -24.74 -3.72 -0.16
C LEU A 199 -25.82 -2.68 -0.46
N VAL A 200 -25.42 -1.41 -0.50
CA VAL A 200 -26.25 -0.29 -0.94
C VAL A 200 -25.44 0.49 -1.97
N LYS A 201 -25.85 0.46 -3.25
CA LYS A 201 -25.14 1.16 -4.35
C LYS A 201 -24.90 2.63 -3.96
N GLN A 202 -23.68 3.11 -4.22
CA GLN A 202 -23.19 4.47 -3.94
C GLN A 202 -23.07 4.85 -2.46
N LYS A 203 -23.41 3.95 -1.51
CA LYS A 203 -23.38 4.25 -0.07
C LYS A 203 -22.58 3.25 0.76
N LEU A 204 -22.79 1.94 0.53
CA LEU A 204 -22.24 0.92 1.42
C LEU A 204 -21.71 -0.26 0.61
N TYR A 205 -20.43 -0.55 0.81
CA TYR A 205 -19.73 -1.65 0.15
C TYR A 205 -19.05 -2.50 1.23
N ALA A 206 -19.07 -3.81 1.04
CA ALA A 206 -18.37 -4.75 1.90
C ALA A 206 -17.71 -5.84 1.05
N GLY A 207 -16.79 -6.57 1.63
CA GLY A 207 -16.17 -7.68 0.92
C GLY A 207 -14.94 -8.23 1.60
N LEU A 208 -14.18 -8.97 0.83
CA LEU A 208 -12.93 -9.56 1.24
C LEU A 208 -11.76 -8.91 0.49
N ALA A 209 -10.64 -8.79 1.15
CA ALA A 209 -9.44 -8.27 0.55
C ALA A 209 -8.22 -9.07 1.01
N PHE A 210 -7.23 -9.09 0.12
CA PHE A 210 -5.91 -9.61 0.35
C PHE A 210 -4.90 -8.49 0.16
N LYS A 211 -3.87 -8.42 1.00
CA LYS A 211 -2.77 -7.47 0.86
C LYS A 211 -1.47 -8.08 1.36
N SER A 212 -0.39 -7.92 0.60
CA SER A 212 0.92 -8.31 1.07
C SER A 212 1.84 -7.11 1.21
N TYR A 213 2.69 -7.18 2.22
CA TYR A 213 3.74 -6.22 2.47
C TYR A 213 5.08 -6.94 2.55
N THR A 214 6.08 -6.38 1.90
CA THR A 214 7.49 -6.70 2.12
C THR A 214 8.19 -5.38 2.30
N ARG A 215 8.67 -5.11 3.51
CA ARG A 215 9.23 -3.83 3.93
C ARG A 215 10.57 -4.05 4.59
N SER A 216 11.52 -3.16 4.35
CA SER A 216 12.74 -3.09 5.11
C SER A 216 13.03 -1.66 5.53
N TYR A 217 13.57 -1.49 6.72
CA TYR A 217 13.90 -0.21 7.33
C TYR A 217 15.32 -0.26 7.83
N ARG A 218 16.13 0.72 7.44
CA ARG A 218 17.47 0.86 7.96
C ARG A 218 17.43 1.32 9.42
N LEU A 219 18.31 0.80 10.25
CA LEU A 219 18.56 1.31 11.59
C LEU A 219 19.75 2.29 11.55
N SER A 220 19.61 3.40 12.29
CA SER A 220 20.64 4.45 12.37
C SER A 220 21.72 4.08 13.37
N ASP A 221 22.19 2.85 13.33
CA ASP A 221 23.33 2.37 14.09
C ASP A 221 24.64 2.42 13.31
N ALA A 222 25.76 2.17 13.99
CA ALA A 222 27.09 2.21 13.38
C ALA A 222 27.32 1.14 12.31
N ASN A 223 26.53 0.06 12.31
CA ASN A 223 26.71 -1.11 11.45
C ASN A 223 25.84 -1.06 10.19
N HIS A 224 24.98 -0.06 10.03
CA HIS A 224 23.99 0.04 8.96
C HIS A 224 23.03 -1.17 8.89
N ASP A 225 22.66 -1.68 10.06
CA ASP A 225 21.71 -2.78 10.18
C ASP A 225 20.32 -2.38 9.68
N TYR A 226 19.51 -3.34 9.34
CA TYR A 226 18.13 -3.11 8.93
C TYR A 226 17.18 -4.14 9.55
N VAL A 227 15.93 -3.78 9.65
CA VAL A 227 14.85 -4.70 10.00
C VAL A 227 13.98 -4.95 8.80
N LYS A 228 13.54 -6.19 8.64
CA LYS A 228 12.63 -6.64 7.59
C LYS A 228 11.29 -7.03 8.20
N ASN A 229 10.21 -6.61 7.59
CA ASN A 229 8.85 -7.02 7.91
C ASN A 229 8.20 -7.63 6.67
N VAL A 230 7.71 -8.85 6.79
CA VAL A 230 6.91 -9.52 5.76
C VAL A 230 5.55 -9.84 6.36
N GLU A 231 4.50 -9.46 5.66
CA GLU A 231 3.15 -9.58 6.16
C GLU A 231 2.19 -9.87 5.01
N LEU A 232 1.43 -10.93 5.17
CA LEU A 232 0.33 -11.31 4.30
C LEU A 232 -0.97 -11.15 5.07
N GLN A 233 -1.86 -10.32 4.59
CA GLN A 233 -3.14 -10.02 5.22
C GLN A 233 -4.31 -10.56 4.42
N THR A 234 -5.22 -11.28 5.09
CA THR A 234 -6.56 -11.54 4.60
C THR A 234 -7.54 -10.82 5.50
N LYS A 235 -8.51 -10.12 4.92
CA LYS A 235 -9.40 -9.23 5.67
C LYS A 235 -10.77 -9.09 5.06
N ALA A 236 -11.78 -8.93 5.93
CA ALA A 236 -13.06 -8.36 5.56
C ALA A 236 -12.99 -6.83 5.68
N PHE A 237 -13.73 -6.13 4.86
CA PHE A 237 -13.80 -4.68 4.88
C PHE A 237 -15.24 -4.17 4.76
N LEU A 238 -15.45 -2.96 5.25
CA LEU A 238 -16.66 -2.18 5.12
C LEU A 238 -16.29 -0.75 4.73
N ASP A 239 -16.82 -0.26 3.59
CA ASP A 239 -16.64 1.10 3.09
C ASP A 239 -17.97 1.84 3.13
N VAL A 240 -18.06 2.92 3.89
CA VAL A 240 -19.25 3.79 4.01
C VAL A 240 -18.97 5.11 3.31
N TYR A 241 -19.75 5.41 2.28
CA TYR A 241 -19.62 6.63 1.48
C TYR A 241 -20.48 7.75 2.03
N ILE A 242 -19.83 8.85 2.41
CA ILE A 242 -20.44 10.09 2.82
C ILE A 242 -20.35 11.07 1.65
N LYS A 243 -21.47 11.60 1.17
CA LYS A 243 -21.49 12.57 0.04
C LYS A 243 -20.74 12.10 -1.23
N LYS A 244 -20.85 10.81 -1.59
CA LYS A 244 -20.29 10.17 -2.80
C LYS A 244 -18.74 10.11 -2.91
N LYS A 245 -17.98 10.89 -2.15
CA LYS A 245 -16.52 10.99 -2.29
C LYS A 245 -15.75 10.68 -1.01
N PHE A 246 -16.31 11.04 0.14
CA PHE A 246 -15.69 10.77 1.43
C PHE A 246 -16.08 9.37 1.88
N VAL A 247 -15.08 8.58 2.23
CA VAL A 247 -15.26 7.19 2.67
C VAL A 247 -14.70 7.05 4.06
N LEU A 248 -15.53 6.56 4.97
CA LEU A 248 -15.08 5.96 6.22
C LEU A 248 -14.96 4.46 5.96
N PHE A 249 -13.83 3.85 6.28
CA PHE A 249 -13.67 2.43 6.12
C PHE A 249 -13.14 1.76 7.38
N ALA A 250 -13.53 0.51 7.55
CA ALA A 250 -13.01 -0.38 8.58
C ALA A 250 -12.65 -1.72 7.97
N GLU A 251 -11.57 -2.31 8.45
CA GLU A 251 -11.09 -3.61 8.02
C GLU A 251 -10.76 -4.45 9.27
N PHE A 252 -11.15 -5.70 9.25
CA PHE A 252 -10.79 -6.69 10.25
C PHE A 252 -10.24 -7.93 9.56
N GLY A 253 -9.12 -8.45 10.03
CA GLY A 253 -8.48 -9.54 9.35
C GLY A 253 -7.46 -10.28 10.18
N ARG A 254 -6.77 -11.19 9.50
CA ARG A 254 -5.71 -11.99 10.07
C ARG A 254 -4.48 -11.95 9.18
N THR A 255 -3.31 -11.90 9.80
CA THR A 255 -2.04 -12.09 9.11
C THR A 255 -1.80 -13.57 8.86
N ILE A 256 -1.14 -13.91 7.77
CA ILE A 256 -0.71 -15.24 7.41
C ILE A 256 0.79 -15.18 7.14
N GLY A 257 1.57 -16.05 7.80
CA GLY A 257 3.03 -16.04 7.63
C GLY A 257 3.67 -14.73 8.06
N TYR A 258 3.15 -14.12 9.12
CA TYR A 258 3.67 -12.87 9.67
C TYR A 258 5.10 -13.08 10.17
N SER A 259 6.03 -12.29 9.60
CA SER A 259 7.39 -12.15 10.08
C SER A 259 7.55 -10.72 10.57
N PRO A 260 7.44 -10.48 11.87
CA PRO A 260 7.67 -9.16 12.42
C PRO A 260 9.14 -8.79 12.36
N LEU A 261 9.49 -7.63 12.90
CA LEU A 261 10.83 -7.04 12.95
C LEU A 261 11.89 -7.92 13.67
N ALA A 262 11.88 -9.22 13.44
CA ALA A 262 12.70 -10.19 14.17
C ALA A 262 14.12 -10.36 13.61
N TYR A 263 14.46 -9.65 12.52
CA TYR A 263 15.73 -9.88 11.84
C TYR A 263 16.53 -8.59 11.75
N LEU A 264 17.61 -8.53 12.53
CA LEU A 264 18.69 -7.58 12.34
C LEU A 264 19.70 -8.18 11.35
N TYR A 265 19.93 -7.53 10.22
CA TYR A 265 20.90 -7.96 9.23
C TYR A 265 22.02 -6.93 9.10
N GLN A 266 23.25 -7.36 9.10
CA GLN A 266 24.39 -6.54 8.71
C GLN A 266 24.51 -6.44 7.19
N THR A 267 24.77 -5.26 6.66
CA THR A 267 24.68 -4.93 5.23
C THR A 267 25.83 -5.41 4.36
N LYS A 268 26.88 -6.09 4.84
CA LYS A 268 28.06 -6.35 4.00
C LYS A 268 28.66 -7.75 3.99
N THR A 269 28.30 -8.64 4.84
CA THR A 269 28.78 -10.03 4.82
C THR A 269 27.68 -10.90 5.35
N GLU A 270 27.55 -12.10 4.78
CA GLU A 270 26.59 -13.14 5.10
C GLU A 270 25.74 -12.88 6.35
N ALA A 271 24.45 -12.69 6.12
CA ALA A 271 23.47 -12.35 7.14
C ALA A 271 23.68 -13.15 8.42
N GLN A 272 24.37 -12.60 9.38
CA GLN A 272 24.30 -13.13 10.73
C GLN A 272 22.91 -12.88 11.25
N TYR A 273 22.11 -13.90 11.11
CA TYR A 273 20.79 -14.02 11.66
C TYR A 273 20.92 -14.03 13.18
N ILE A 274 20.53 -12.93 13.82
CA ILE A 274 20.29 -12.94 15.26
C ILE A 274 18.78 -13.13 15.44
N PRO A 275 18.29 -14.35 15.62
CA PRO A 275 16.88 -14.56 15.91
C PRO A 275 16.62 -14.02 17.32
N ILE A 276 16.05 -12.82 17.42
CA ILE A 276 15.58 -12.41 18.74
C ILE A 276 14.39 -13.30 19.15
N TYR A 277 13.58 -13.80 18.23
CA TYR A 277 12.56 -14.86 18.39
C TYR A 277 12.06 -15.27 17.00
N THR A 278 12.02 -16.58 16.72
CA THR A 278 11.89 -17.08 15.34
C THR A 278 10.48 -17.43 14.90
N LYS A 279 9.54 -17.62 15.81
CA LYS A 279 8.19 -18.06 15.45
C LYS A 279 7.13 -17.19 16.12
N ILE A 280 6.53 -16.34 15.33
CA ILE A 280 5.38 -15.56 15.76
C ILE A 280 4.09 -16.24 15.29
N GLN A 281 3.05 -16.08 16.09
CA GLN A 281 1.72 -16.52 15.71
C GLN A 281 1.12 -15.50 14.76
N ASP A 282 0.37 -16.00 13.78
CA ASP A 282 -0.52 -15.17 13.00
C ASP A 282 -1.48 -14.42 13.93
N ALA A 283 -1.66 -13.16 13.66
CA ALA A 283 -2.39 -12.25 14.52
C ALA A 283 -3.62 -11.68 13.84
N PHE A 284 -4.63 -11.39 14.63
CA PHE A 284 -5.74 -10.56 14.18
C PHE A 284 -5.32 -9.10 14.19
N PHE A 285 -5.85 -8.34 13.26
CA PHE A 285 -5.67 -6.90 13.18
C PHE A 285 -6.99 -6.19 12.89
N PHE A 286 -7.01 -4.93 13.29
CA PHE A 286 -8.08 -4.00 12.98
C PHE A 286 -7.48 -2.76 12.35
N ASN A 287 -8.09 -2.27 11.26
CA ASN A 287 -7.68 -1.07 10.55
C ASN A 287 -8.88 -0.16 10.32
N VAL A 288 -8.73 1.12 10.59
CA VAL A 288 -9.75 2.14 10.30
C VAL A 288 -9.13 3.30 9.56
N GLY A 289 -9.92 3.93 8.72
CA GLY A 289 -9.39 5.06 7.98
C GLY A 289 -10.44 5.88 7.25
N LEU A 290 -9.94 6.93 6.63
CA LEU A 290 -10.70 7.88 5.84
C LEU A 290 -10.09 7.97 4.44
N ALA A 291 -10.93 8.12 3.43
CA ALA A 291 -10.46 8.37 2.07
C ALA A 291 -11.30 9.45 1.36
N LEU A 292 -10.61 10.23 0.52
CA LEU A 292 -11.24 10.99 -0.55
C LEU A 292 -11.13 10.12 -1.81
N ARG A 293 -12.21 9.49 -2.21
CA ARG A 293 -12.29 8.46 -3.24
C ARG A 293 -13.17 8.89 -4.40
N ILE A 294 -12.68 8.69 -5.61
CA ILE A 294 -13.46 8.91 -6.83
C ILE A 294 -13.78 7.57 -7.45
N ARG A 295 -15.07 7.28 -7.59
CA ARG A 295 -15.54 6.06 -8.25
C ARG A 295 -16.04 6.35 -9.67
N ASN A 296 -15.68 5.46 -10.58
CA ASN A 296 -16.07 5.55 -11.99
C ASN A 296 -17.50 5.05 -12.24
N ASP A 297 -18.07 4.30 -11.31
CA ASP A 297 -19.41 3.69 -11.39
C ASP A 297 -20.50 4.51 -10.65
N PHE A 298 -20.15 5.66 -10.09
CA PHE A 298 -21.13 6.63 -9.57
C PHE A 298 -21.63 7.53 -10.70
N LYS A 299 -22.92 7.46 -10.98
CA LYS A 299 -23.62 8.36 -11.91
C LYS A 299 -24.12 9.60 -11.19
#